data_eeb7559db92e0a63556cee54601f4054
#
_entry.id   eeb7559db92e0a63556cee54601f4054
#
_cell.length_a   1.000
_cell.length_b   1.000
_cell.length_c   1.000
_cell.angle_alpha   90.00
_cell.angle_beta   90.00
_cell.angle_gamma   90.00
#
_symmetry.space_group_name_H-M   'P 1'
#
loop_
_entity.id
_entity.type
_entity.pdbx_description
1 polymer ?
#
loop_
_entity_poly.entity_id
_entity_poly.type
_entity_poly.pdbx_seq_one_letter_code
_entity_poly.pdbx_strand_id
1 'polypeptide(L)'
;MVAELGQPALDGQKPADDDERHWSVTTILGCLKAEGLLYWTAEEAAKAAVNSAASLQARIEEEGREAVIKWLRDARFRRAKGERTAAELGTEVHAACEAYALTGQRPDVDAEVQPFLDQFDRWAQEFQPVYQAAEVTVYSPSYGYAGTCDAFLTVGGVRCIVDYKSSRKSFDNRGNPTTPYPEVALQLAAYRHAEMAAVWRPRRMEQYRRRYYLLGASEREMAVPVPEVDTGLVIHITPDHCDAYPVECGPDIFESFLFVQEAARWQFQTSKTVIGRPLEPAKEAVA
;
A
#
# COMPACT_ATOMS: atom_id res chain seq x y z
N MET A 1 12.65 14.16 19.48
CA MET A 1 12.96 15.14 18.41
C MET A 1 12.64 14.42 17.10
N VAL A 2 11.47 14.68 16.53
CA VAL A 2 11.08 14.08 15.23
C VAL A 2 12.03 14.67 14.19
N ALA A 3 12.78 13.84 13.48
CA ALA A 3 13.68 14.29 12.43
C ALA A 3 12.85 14.91 11.30
N GLU A 4 13.07 16.18 10.96
CA GLU A 4 12.56 16.77 9.73
C GLU A 4 13.18 16.00 8.55
N LEU A 5 12.38 15.14 7.94
CA LEU A 5 12.77 14.50 6.69
C LEU A 5 12.80 15.56 5.59
N GLY A 6 13.93 15.67 4.88
CA GLY A 6 14.11 16.63 3.79
C GLY A 6 13.00 16.58 2.74
N GLN A 7 12.93 17.61 1.90
CA GLN A 7 11.89 17.76 0.88
C GLN A 7 11.75 16.49 0.02
N PRO A 8 10.52 16.09 -0.38
CA PRO A 8 10.32 14.92 -1.23
C PRO A 8 11.09 15.09 -2.54
N ALA A 9 11.81 14.06 -2.94
CA ALA A 9 12.42 14.02 -4.26
C ALA A 9 11.32 14.01 -5.33
N LEU A 10 11.51 14.79 -6.38
CA LEU A 10 10.54 14.93 -7.47
C LEU A 10 10.34 13.58 -8.19
N ASP A 11 9.09 13.12 -8.24
CA ASP A 11 8.68 12.00 -9.08
C ASP A 11 9.06 12.28 -10.55
N GLY A 12 9.69 11.30 -11.19
CA GLY A 12 9.94 11.34 -12.64
C GLY A 12 11.38 11.61 -13.10
N GLN A 13 12.35 11.79 -12.21
CA GLN A 13 13.76 11.81 -12.62
C GLN A 13 14.24 10.42 -13.06
N LYS A 14 14.99 10.35 -14.17
CA LYS A 14 15.65 9.11 -14.58
C LYS A 14 16.63 8.65 -13.48
N PRO A 15 16.75 7.30 -13.26
CA PRO A 15 17.77 6.77 -12.37
C PRO A 15 19.16 7.27 -12.76
N ALA A 16 19.99 7.62 -11.77
CA ALA A 16 21.40 7.83 -11.98
C ALA A 16 22.12 6.47 -12.11
N ASP A 17 23.34 6.46 -12.65
CA ASP A 17 24.08 5.20 -12.91
C ASP A 17 24.42 4.44 -11.61
N ASP A 18 24.47 5.14 -10.46
CA ASP A 18 24.75 4.60 -9.13
C ASP A 18 23.50 4.33 -8.29
N ASP A 19 22.30 4.57 -8.83
CA ASP A 19 21.04 4.31 -8.13
C ASP A 19 20.76 2.81 -8.01
N GLU A 20 20.58 2.32 -6.79
CA GLU A 20 20.04 0.99 -6.55
C GLU A 20 18.51 0.99 -6.55
N ARG A 21 17.96 -0.01 -7.23
CA ARG A 21 16.51 -0.20 -7.35
C ARG A 21 16.04 -1.28 -6.38
N HIS A 22 15.20 -0.87 -5.44
CA HIS A 22 14.57 -1.75 -4.47
C HIS A 22 13.07 -1.86 -4.76
N TRP A 23 12.53 -3.08 -4.77
CA TRP A 23 11.09 -3.28 -4.96
C TRP A 23 10.32 -2.74 -3.76
N SER A 24 9.19 -2.05 -4.01
CA SER A 24 8.35 -1.65 -2.89
C SER A 24 7.66 -2.87 -2.26
N VAL A 25 7.58 -2.90 -0.94
CA VAL A 25 6.84 -3.91 -0.16
C VAL A 25 5.41 -4.04 -0.68
N THR A 26 4.72 -2.93 -0.97
CA THR A 26 3.35 -2.95 -1.52
C THR A 26 3.27 -3.58 -2.92
N THR A 27 4.34 -3.47 -3.74
CA THR A 27 4.43 -4.19 -5.03
C THR A 27 4.58 -5.68 -4.82
N ILE A 28 5.41 -6.09 -3.86
CA ILE A 28 5.63 -7.50 -3.50
C ILE A 28 4.32 -8.11 -3.01
N LEU A 29 3.66 -7.50 -2.03
CA LEU A 29 2.39 -7.96 -1.49
C LEU A 29 1.25 -7.94 -2.51
N GLY A 30 1.37 -7.14 -3.55
CA GLY A 30 0.39 -7.09 -4.66
C GLY A 30 0.25 -8.38 -5.46
N CYS A 31 1.15 -9.37 -5.28
CA CYS A 31 0.98 -10.72 -5.85
C CYS A 31 -0.03 -11.56 -5.03
N LEU A 32 -0.26 -11.23 -3.76
CA LEU A 32 -1.33 -11.79 -2.95
C LEU A 32 -2.62 -11.11 -3.38
N LYS A 33 -3.32 -11.67 -4.35
CA LYS A 33 -4.64 -11.14 -4.74
C LYS A 33 -5.61 -11.46 -3.62
N ALA A 34 -6.04 -10.44 -2.88
CA ALA A 34 -7.11 -10.60 -1.91
C ALA A 34 -8.36 -11.12 -2.65
N GLU A 35 -8.84 -12.32 -2.29
CA GLU A 35 -10.07 -12.90 -2.85
C GLU A 35 -11.23 -11.91 -2.78
N GLY A 36 -11.35 -11.18 -1.67
CA GLY A 36 -12.35 -10.15 -1.48
C GLY A 36 -12.35 -9.06 -2.57
N LEU A 37 -11.18 -8.70 -3.11
CA LEU A 37 -11.09 -7.72 -4.21
C LEU A 37 -11.65 -8.27 -5.52
N LEU A 38 -11.51 -9.57 -5.78
CA LEU A 38 -12.08 -10.22 -6.96
C LEU A 38 -13.62 -10.27 -6.86
N TYR A 39 -14.14 -10.68 -5.71
CA TYR A 39 -15.59 -10.69 -5.44
C TYR A 39 -16.18 -9.29 -5.51
N TRP A 40 -15.55 -8.31 -4.89
CA TRP A 40 -15.99 -6.92 -4.96
C TRP A 40 -16.01 -6.41 -6.40
N THR A 41 -15.00 -6.71 -7.21
CA THR A 41 -14.94 -6.31 -8.62
C THR A 41 -16.10 -6.90 -9.43
N ALA A 42 -16.41 -8.18 -9.21
CA ALA A 42 -17.53 -8.86 -9.86
C ALA A 42 -18.88 -8.29 -9.41
N GLU A 43 -19.02 -7.99 -8.11
CA GLU A 43 -20.21 -7.39 -7.54
C GLU A 43 -20.49 -5.99 -8.10
N GLU A 44 -19.49 -5.14 -8.25
CA GLU A 44 -19.64 -3.80 -8.84
C GLU A 44 -20.06 -3.88 -10.31
N ALA A 45 -19.56 -4.84 -11.08
CA ALA A 45 -19.99 -5.07 -12.44
C ALA A 45 -21.45 -5.56 -12.49
N ALA A 46 -21.83 -6.48 -11.59
CA ALA A 46 -23.21 -6.97 -11.48
C ALA A 46 -24.19 -5.86 -11.05
N LYS A 47 -23.84 -5.05 -10.06
CA LYS A 47 -24.63 -3.87 -9.66
C LYS A 47 -24.81 -2.90 -10.82
N ALA A 48 -23.76 -2.62 -11.60
CA ALA A 48 -23.86 -1.75 -12.76
C ALA A 48 -24.80 -2.32 -13.83
N ALA A 49 -24.79 -3.65 -14.07
CA ALA A 49 -25.70 -4.30 -14.99
C ALA A 49 -27.15 -4.22 -14.53
N VAL A 50 -27.44 -4.52 -13.25
CA VAL A 50 -28.78 -4.45 -12.65
C VAL A 50 -29.33 -3.02 -12.67
N ASN A 51 -28.53 -2.04 -12.23
CA ASN A 51 -28.93 -0.64 -12.18
C ASN A 51 -29.19 -0.04 -13.57
N SER A 52 -28.60 -0.62 -14.63
CA SER A 52 -28.75 -0.16 -16.01
C SER A 52 -29.64 -1.07 -16.85
N ALA A 53 -30.30 -2.07 -16.27
CA ALA A 53 -31.03 -3.11 -16.98
C ALA A 53 -32.01 -2.55 -18.03
N ALA A 54 -32.74 -1.49 -17.68
CA ALA A 54 -33.72 -0.85 -18.57
C ALA A 54 -33.09 -0.18 -19.83
N SER A 55 -31.83 0.23 -19.74
CA SER A 55 -31.11 0.94 -20.85
C SER A 55 -30.03 0.08 -21.50
N LEU A 56 -29.76 -1.12 -20.95
CA LEU A 56 -28.61 -1.91 -21.38
C LEU A 56 -28.73 -2.38 -22.83
N GLN A 57 -29.94 -2.77 -23.26
CA GLN A 57 -30.19 -3.20 -24.64
C GLN A 57 -29.97 -2.04 -25.64
N ALA A 58 -30.54 -0.86 -25.37
CA ALA A 58 -30.35 0.31 -26.21
C ALA A 58 -28.85 0.70 -26.30
N ARG A 59 -28.16 0.61 -25.19
CA ARG A 59 -26.72 0.86 -25.13
C ARG A 59 -25.89 -0.13 -25.96
N ILE A 60 -26.29 -1.42 -25.99
CA ILE A 60 -25.65 -2.43 -26.84
C ILE A 60 -25.87 -2.11 -28.31
N GLU A 61 -27.04 -1.63 -28.69
CA GLU A 61 -27.38 -1.26 -30.08
C GLU A 61 -26.64 -0.02 -30.53
N GLU A 62 -26.46 0.95 -29.65
CA GLU A 62 -25.79 2.22 -29.93
C GLU A 62 -24.26 2.14 -29.88
N GLU A 63 -23.71 1.56 -28.81
CA GLU A 63 -22.26 1.55 -28.52
C GLU A 63 -21.56 0.25 -28.94
N GLY A 64 -22.34 -0.85 -29.16
CA GLY A 64 -21.83 -2.19 -29.42
C GLY A 64 -21.50 -3.01 -28.17
N ARG A 65 -21.55 -4.34 -28.29
CA ARG A 65 -21.36 -5.30 -27.18
C ARG A 65 -20.03 -5.11 -26.46
N GLU A 66 -18.93 -4.98 -27.18
CA GLU A 66 -17.59 -4.86 -26.60
C GLU A 66 -17.41 -3.59 -25.76
N ALA A 67 -17.98 -2.48 -26.21
CA ALA A 67 -17.97 -1.23 -25.48
C ALA A 67 -18.75 -1.35 -24.16
N VAL A 68 -19.92 -2.01 -24.19
CA VAL A 68 -20.75 -2.24 -23.00
C VAL A 68 -20.07 -3.21 -22.04
N ILE A 69 -19.45 -4.29 -22.53
CA ILE A 69 -18.67 -5.21 -21.69
C ILE A 69 -17.53 -4.47 -20.99
N LYS A 70 -16.79 -3.62 -21.73
CA LYS A 70 -15.74 -2.78 -21.14
C LYS A 70 -16.32 -1.84 -20.09
N TRP A 71 -17.44 -1.20 -20.42
CA TRP A 71 -18.14 -0.30 -19.52
C TRP A 71 -18.57 -1.00 -18.22
N LEU A 72 -19.12 -2.22 -18.27
CA LEU A 72 -19.46 -3.02 -17.09
C LEU A 72 -18.22 -3.42 -16.29
N ARG A 73 -17.18 -3.93 -16.97
CA ARG A 73 -15.92 -4.33 -16.33
C ARG A 73 -15.26 -3.20 -15.56
N ASP A 74 -15.35 -1.98 -16.10
CA ASP A 74 -14.76 -0.78 -15.51
C ASP A 74 -15.69 -0.10 -14.49
N ALA A 75 -16.82 -0.74 -14.09
CA ALA A 75 -17.80 -0.21 -13.16
C ALA A 75 -17.19 0.22 -11.82
N ARG A 76 -16.25 -0.59 -11.30
CA ARG A 76 -15.51 -0.32 -10.05
C ARG A 76 -14.75 1.01 -10.03
N PHE A 77 -14.45 1.58 -11.20
CA PHE A 77 -13.75 2.86 -11.32
C PHE A 77 -14.69 4.05 -11.52
N ARG A 78 -15.99 3.79 -11.73
CA ARG A 78 -16.98 4.85 -11.91
C ARG A 78 -17.46 5.38 -10.57
N ARG A 79 -17.59 6.68 -10.53
CA ARG A 79 -18.02 7.41 -9.34
C ARG A 79 -18.96 8.54 -9.75
N ALA A 80 -19.73 8.99 -8.76
CA ALA A 80 -20.39 10.28 -8.89
C ALA A 80 -19.34 11.39 -9.07
N LYS A 81 -19.69 12.43 -9.83
CA LYS A 81 -18.78 13.57 -10.05
C LYS A 81 -18.44 14.22 -8.71
N GLY A 82 -17.16 14.23 -8.34
CA GLY A 82 -16.68 14.78 -7.08
C GLY A 82 -16.56 13.77 -5.93
N GLU A 83 -16.93 12.50 -6.12
CA GLU A 83 -16.76 11.47 -5.10
C GLU A 83 -15.33 10.93 -5.11
N ARG A 84 -14.66 10.93 -3.94
CA ARG A 84 -13.32 10.37 -3.75
C ARG A 84 -13.34 8.85 -3.72
N THR A 85 -12.23 8.21 -4.12
CA THR A 85 -12.01 6.78 -3.85
C THR A 85 -11.76 6.53 -2.37
N ALA A 86 -11.91 5.27 -1.96
CA ALA A 86 -11.38 4.81 -0.68
C ALA A 86 -9.85 5.03 -0.58
N ALA A 87 -9.12 4.86 -1.70
CA ALA A 87 -7.68 5.08 -1.73
C ALA A 87 -7.29 6.57 -1.61
N GLU A 88 -7.99 7.47 -2.29
CA GLU A 88 -7.77 8.92 -2.16
C GLU A 88 -8.08 9.39 -0.75
N LEU A 89 -9.22 8.99 -0.19
CA LEU A 89 -9.59 9.30 1.19
C LEU A 89 -8.56 8.73 2.18
N GLY A 90 -8.13 7.47 1.97
CA GLY A 90 -7.09 6.84 2.77
C GLY A 90 -5.79 7.64 2.77
N THR A 91 -5.36 8.13 1.59
CA THR A 91 -4.16 8.96 1.47
C THR A 91 -4.28 10.25 2.31
N GLU A 92 -5.44 10.89 2.31
CA GLU A 92 -5.66 12.12 3.09
C GLU A 92 -5.75 11.86 4.59
N VAL A 93 -6.39 10.75 5.01
CA VAL A 93 -6.37 10.32 6.42
C VAL A 93 -4.93 10.05 6.89
N HIS A 94 -4.12 9.33 6.10
CA HIS A 94 -2.71 9.09 6.41
C HIS A 94 -1.92 10.40 6.52
N ALA A 95 -2.09 11.32 5.57
CA ALA A 95 -1.43 12.64 5.61
C ALA A 95 -1.82 13.45 6.86
N ALA A 96 -3.07 13.35 7.30
CA ALA A 96 -3.52 13.99 8.53
C ALA A 96 -2.87 13.36 9.78
N CYS A 97 -2.76 12.04 9.83
CA CYS A 97 -2.06 11.33 10.92
C CYS A 97 -0.55 11.65 10.92
N GLU A 98 0.10 11.72 9.75
CA GLU A 98 1.48 12.17 9.61
C GLU A 98 1.67 13.59 10.17
N ALA A 99 0.83 14.53 9.74
CA ALA A 99 0.90 15.92 10.22
C ALA A 99 0.73 16.01 11.74
N TYR A 100 -0.18 15.22 12.31
CA TYR A 100 -0.33 15.12 13.76
C TYR A 100 0.93 14.55 14.42
N ALA A 101 1.49 13.47 13.89
CA ALA A 101 2.71 12.85 14.42
C ALA A 101 3.91 13.81 14.43
N LEU A 102 4.04 14.65 13.40
CA LEU A 102 5.12 15.61 13.25
C LEU A 102 4.97 16.85 14.14
N THR A 103 3.74 17.33 14.33
CA THR A 103 3.47 18.62 14.98
C THR A 103 2.90 18.51 16.40
N GLY A 104 2.33 17.37 16.75
CA GLY A 104 1.51 17.18 17.96
C GLY A 104 0.19 17.95 17.92
N GLN A 105 -0.20 18.49 16.77
CA GLN A 105 -1.41 19.29 16.61
C GLN A 105 -2.32 18.69 15.55
N ARG A 106 -3.62 18.80 15.79
CA ARG A 106 -4.63 18.41 14.81
C ARG A 106 -4.51 19.30 13.57
N PRO A 107 -4.30 18.72 12.36
CA PRO A 107 -4.33 19.48 11.12
C PRO A 107 -5.76 19.90 10.76
N ASP A 108 -5.87 20.97 9.97
CA ASP A 108 -7.12 21.33 9.29
C ASP A 108 -7.33 20.40 8.09
N VAL A 109 -8.51 19.77 8.02
CA VAL A 109 -8.85 18.81 6.97
C VAL A 109 -10.27 19.07 6.47
N ASP A 110 -10.58 18.58 5.28
CA ASP A 110 -11.92 18.75 4.74
C ASP A 110 -12.99 17.92 5.46
N ALA A 111 -14.26 18.24 5.17
CA ALA A 111 -15.42 17.65 5.85
C ALA A 111 -15.52 16.11 5.71
N GLU A 112 -14.97 15.52 4.65
CA GLU A 112 -15.01 14.06 4.44
C GLU A 112 -13.98 13.34 5.30
N VAL A 113 -12.85 13.97 5.62
CA VAL A 113 -11.77 13.44 6.47
C VAL A 113 -12.06 13.67 7.97
N GLN A 114 -12.81 14.74 8.31
CA GLN A 114 -13.09 15.12 9.69
C GLN A 114 -13.55 13.96 10.60
N PRO A 115 -14.55 13.11 10.23
CA PRO A 115 -14.99 12.02 11.09
C PRO A 115 -13.88 11.04 11.47
N PHE A 116 -12.97 10.73 10.52
CA PHE A 116 -11.83 9.86 10.77
C PHE A 116 -10.86 10.49 11.76
N LEU A 117 -10.56 11.76 11.56
CA LEU A 117 -9.62 12.48 12.43
C LEU A 117 -10.20 12.69 13.84
N ASP A 118 -11.52 12.83 13.99
CA ASP A 118 -12.19 12.88 15.29
C ASP A 118 -11.98 11.59 16.10
N GLN A 119 -12.00 10.44 15.42
CA GLN A 119 -11.75 9.15 16.08
C GLN A 119 -10.27 8.99 16.42
N PHE A 120 -9.39 9.35 15.49
CA PHE A 120 -7.95 9.32 15.71
C PHE A 120 -7.51 10.21 16.88
N ASP A 121 -8.06 11.42 16.99
CA ASP A 121 -7.80 12.33 18.12
C ASP A 121 -8.22 11.73 19.46
N ARG A 122 -9.39 11.10 19.54
CA ARG A 122 -9.84 10.40 20.76
C ARG A 122 -8.87 9.31 21.15
N TRP A 123 -8.48 8.48 20.17
CA TRP A 123 -7.49 7.44 20.38
C TRP A 123 -6.16 8.03 20.88
N ALA A 124 -5.67 9.10 20.24
CA ALA A 124 -4.41 9.75 20.61
C ALA A 124 -4.47 10.38 22.02
N GLN A 125 -5.62 10.95 22.42
CA GLN A 125 -5.83 11.47 23.76
C GLN A 125 -5.89 10.38 24.82
N GLU A 126 -6.49 9.23 24.51
CA GLU A 126 -6.62 8.10 25.43
C GLU A 126 -5.29 7.35 25.60
N PHE A 127 -4.61 7.03 24.53
CA PHE A 127 -3.40 6.19 24.53
C PHE A 127 -2.10 7.00 24.63
N GLN A 128 -2.14 8.31 24.42
CA GLN A 128 -1.01 9.23 24.52
C GLN A 128 0.28 8.71 23.80
N PRO A 129 0.22 8.40 22.50
CA PRO A 129 1.36 7.88 21.78
C PRO A 129 2.51 8.89 21.74
N VAL A 130 3.74 8.41 21.96
CA VAL A 130 4.95 9.21 21.83
C VAL A 130 5.63 8.85 20.51
N TYR A 131 5.54 9.75 19.55
CA TYR A 131 6.13 9.57 18.23
C TYR A 131 7.65 9.78 18.27
N GLN A 132 8.40 8.85 17.66
CA GLN A 132 9.84 8.98 17.43
C GLN A 132 10.13 9.44 15.99
N ALA A 133 9.36 8.92 15.01
CA ALA A 133 9.47 9.27 13.60
C ALA A 133 8.17 8.97 12.85
N ALA A 134 7.95 9.66 11.73
CA ALA A 134 6.82 9.44 10.82
C ALA A 134 7.30 9.36 9.37
N GLU A 135 6.56 8.61 8.52
CA GLU A 135 6.84 8.43 7.08
C GLU A 135 8.28 7.99 6.78
N VAL A 136 8.79 7.03 7.58
CA VAL A 136 10.16 6.55 7.45
C VAL A 136 10.28 5.51 6.36
N THR A 137 11.10 5.78 5.34
CA THR A 137 11.45 4.76 4.36
C THR A 137 12.52 3.84 4.94
N VAL A 138 12.19 2.55 5.01
CA VAL A 138 13.10 1.47 5.38
C VAL A 138 13.43 0.61 4.18
N TYR A 139 14.63 0.03 4.14
CA TYR A 139 15.05 -0.82 3.03
C TYR A 139 16.04 -1.91 3.46
N SER A 140 16.08 -2.97 2.68
CA SER A 140 16.98 -4.09 2.89
C SER A 140 17.85 -4.28 1.64
N PRO A 141 19.13 -3.88 1.68
CA PRO A 141 20.08 -4.17 0.61
C PRO A 141 20.22 -5.67 0.32
N SER A 142 20.26 -6.50 1.36
CA SER A 142 20.44 -7.96 1.23
C SER A 142 19.28 -8.64 0.50
N TYR A 143 18.05 -8.17 0.69
CA TYR A 143 16.85 -8.75 0.07
C TYR A 143 16.31 -7.93 -1.10
N GLY A 144 16.78 -6.69 -1.32
CA GLY A 144 16.42 -5.87 -2.47
C GLY A 144 14.98 -5.31 -2.43
N TYR A 145 14.46 -5.02 -1.23
CA TYR A 145 13.16 -4.37 -1.07
C TYR A 145 13.26 -3.08 -0.25
N ALA A 146 12.26 -2.23 -0.38
CA ALA A 146 12.09 -1.03 0.42
C ALA A 146 10.59 -0.73 0.63
N GLY A 147 10.29 0.05 1.65
CA GLY A 147 8.94 0.51 1.92
C GLY A 147 8.94 1.69 2.86
N THR A 148 7.82 2.40 2.97
CA THR A 148 7.66 3.48 3.93
C THR A 148 6.68 3.01 5.00
N CYS A 149 7.12 3.00 6.26
CA CYS A 149 6.24 2.79 7.40
C CYS A 149 5.70 4.13 7.87
N ASP A 150 4.46 4.13 8.33
CA ASP A 150 3.77 5.38 8.65
C ASP A 150 4.34 6.03 9.91
N ALA A 151 4.70 5.24 10.94
CA ALA A 151 5.33 5.79 12.13
C ALA A 151 6.14 4.76 12.93
N PHE A 152 7.06 5.30 13.74
CA PHE A 152 7.62 4.65 14.93
C PHE A 152 7.11 5.42 16.14
N LEU A 153 6.49 4.73 17.09
CA LEU A 153 5.97 5.34 18.31
C LEU A 153 6.07 4.40 19.52
N THR A 154 5.95 4.99 20.69
CA THR A 154 5.77 4.25 21.96
C THR A 154 4.37 4.51 22.49
N VAL A 155 3.64 3.45 22.82
CA VAL A 155 2.34 3.52 23.50
C VAL A 155 2.32 2.54 24.66
N GLY A 156 1.90 3.00 25.85
CA GLY A 156 1.91 2.18 27.06
C GLY A 156 3.29 1.61 27.44
N GLY A 157 4.39 2.29 27.02
CA GLY A 157 5.76 1.82 27.25
C GLY A 157 6.28 0.81 26.20
N VAL A 158 5.45 0.40 25.23
CA VAL A 158 5.81 -0.54 24.15
C VAL A 158 6.21 0.23 22.90
N ARG A 159 7.39 -0.08 22.34
CA ARG A 159 7.86 0.51 21.09
C ARG A 159 7.24 -0.21 19.89
N CYS A 160 6.57 0.53 19.04
CA CYS A 160 5.83 -0.02 17.91
C CYS A 160 6.30 0.54 16.57
N ILE A 161 6.34 -0.33 15.55
CA ILE A 161 6.28 0.08 14.16
C ILE A 161 4.83 0.10 13.71
N VAL A 162 4.38 1.18 13.09
CA VAL A 162 2.97 1.46 12.86
C VAL A 162 2.64 1.55 11.39
N ASP A 163 1.44 1.05 11.08
CA ASP A 163 0.78 1.24 9.80
C ASP A 163 -0.66 1.71 10.04
N TYR A 164 -1.06 2.81 9.43
CA TYR A 164 -2.43 3.30 9.45
C TYR A 164 -3.26 2.60 8.39
N LYS A 165 -4.46 2.23 8.74
CA LYS A 165 -5.45 1.72 7.80
C LYS A 165 -6.76 2.48 7.98
N SER A 166 -7.40 2.87 6.89
CA SER A 166 -8.71 3.52 6.95
C SER A 166 -9.75 2.74 6.18
N SER A 167 -10.98 2.75 6.67
CA SER A 167 -12.14 2.15 6.02
C SER A 167 -13.33 3.10 6.06
N ARG A 168 -14.00 3.31 4.91
CA ARG A 168 -15.25 4.09 4.84
C ARG A 168 -16.39 3.47 5.63
N LYS A 169 -16.40 2.13 5.73
CA LYS A 169 -17.39 1.38 6.48
C LYS A 169 -16.81 1.03 7.83
N SER A 170 -17.48 1.44 8.89
CA SER A 170 -17.11 1.08 10.26
C SER A 170 -17.55 -0.34 10.63
N PHE A 171 -18.58 -0.86 9.96
CA PHE A 171 -19.15 -2.17 10.23
C PHE A 171 -19.35 -2.96 8.94
N ASP A 172 -19.19 -4.29 9.05
CA ASP A 172 -19.50 -5.22 7.98
C ASP A 172 -21.04 -5.39 7.79
N ASN A 173 -21.42 -6.20 6.80
CA ASN A 173 -22.85 -6.48 6.52
C ASN A 173 -23.54 -7.27 7.64
N ARG A 174 -22.82 -7.78 8.64
CA ARG A 174 -23.32 -8.50 9.81
C ARG A 174 -23.36 -7.63 11.06
N GLY A 175 -22.92 -6.36 10.96
CA GLY A 175 -22.84 -5.43 12.07
C GLY A 175 -21.61 -5.56 12.95
N ASN A 176 -20.60 -6.34 12.55
CA ASN A 176 -19.33 -6.39 13.26
C ASN A 176 -18.42 -5.23 12.82
N PRO A 177 -17.58 -4.69 13.73
CA PRO A 177 -16.57 -3.71 13.34
C PRO A 177 -15.67 -4.26 12.22
N THR A 178 -15.36 -3.42 11.23
CA THR A 178 -14.38 -3.78 10.20
C THR A 178 -12.99 -3.86 10.82
N THR A 179 -12.18 -4.79 10.35
CA THR A 179 -10.81 -5.02 10.84
C THR A 179 -9.81 -4.92 9.71
N PRO A 180 -8.53 -4.63 9.99
CA PRO A 180 -7.47 -4.67 8.99
C PRO A 180 -7.33 -6.07 8.38
N TYR A 181 -6.86 -6.12 7.13
CA TYR A 181 -6.55 -7.39 6.47
C TYR A 181 -5.25 -7.98 7.04
N PRO A 182 -5.15 -9.32 7.18
CA PRO A 182 -4.00 -9.99 7.82
C PRO A 182 -2.67 -9.78 7.07
N GLU A 183 -2.70 -9.43 5.78
CA GLU A 183 -1.50 -9.14 4.99
C GLU A 183 -0.67 -7.96 5.54
N VAL A 184 -1.26 -7.13 6.40
CA VAL A 184 -0.53 -6.07 7.11
C VAL A 184 0.58 -6.61 8.00
N ALA A 185 0.44 -7.84 8.51
CA ALA A 185 1.50 -8.50 9.29
C ALA A 185 2.77 -8.70 8.45
N LEU A 186 2.64 -9.13 7.19
CA LEU A 186 3.75 -9.25 6.26
C LEU A 186 4.38 -7.90 5.94
N GLN A 187 3.56 -6.87 5.81
CA GLN A 187 4.01 -5.50 5.57
C GLN A 187 4.85 -4.99 6.74
N LEU A 188 4.34 -5.11 7.96
CA LEU A 188 5.05 -4.69 9.17
C LEU A 188 6.29 -5.53 9.46
N ALA A 189 6.26 -6.84 9.18
CA ALA A 189 7.43 -7.71 9.29
C ALA A 189 8.54 -7.27 8.32
N ALA A 190 8.19 -6.97 7.06
CA ALA A 190 9.16 -6.45 6.10
C ALA A 190 9.79 -5.13 6.58
N TYR A 191 9.01 -4.24 7.17
CA TYR A 191 9.53 -2.97 7.68
C TYR A 191 10.39 -3.15 8.94
N ARG A 192 9.94 -3.98 9.89
CA ARG A 192 10.67 -4.26 11.12
C ARG A 192 12.02 -4.92 10.89
N HIS A 193 12.09 -5.84 9.92
CA HIS A 193 13.29 -6.61 9.59
C HIS A 193 14.11 -6.02 8.43
N ALA A 194 13.77 -4.82 7.96
CA ALA A 194 14.64 -4.07 7.08
C ALA A 194 15.95 -3.70 7.80
N GLU A 195 17.04 -3.62 7.06
CA GLU A 195 18.36 -3.38 7.62
C GLU A 195 18.61 -1.90 7.91
N MET A 196 18.10 -1.03 7.03
CA MET A 196 18.41 0.38 7.02
C MET A 196 17.15 1.24 6.97
N ALA A 197 17.23 2.40 7.63
CA ALA A 197 16.25 3.47 7.55
C ALA A 197 16.87 4.70 6.88
N ALA A 198 16.16 5.25 5.91
CA ALA A 198 16.58 6.46 5.22
C ALA A 198 16.32 7.70 6.09
N VAL A 199 17.32 8.56 6.22
CA VAL A 199 17.17 9.87 6.88
C VAL A 199 16.70 10.98 5.93
N TRP A 200 16.21 10.59 4.75
CA TRP A 200 15.67 11.44 3.68
C TRP A 200 14.49 10.69 3.02
N ARG A 201 13.74 11.39 2.16
CA ARG A 201 12.69 10.72 1.37
C ARG A 201 13.28 10.23 0.03
N PRO A 202 13.51 8.92 -0.16
CA PRO A 202 14.03 8.39 -1.42
C PRO A 202 13.10 8.65 -2.60
N ARG A 203 13.70 8.76 -3.79
CA ARG A 203 12.94 8.86 -5.04
C ARG A 203 12.15 7.60 -5.29
N ARG A 204 10.90 7.77 -5.73
CA ARG A 204 10.02 6.66 -6.14
C ARG A 204 9.89 6.65 -7.65
N MET A 205 9.83 5.46 -8.23
CA MET A 205 9.59 5.26 -9.64
C MET A 205 8.47 4.23 -9.82
N GLU A 206 7.53 4.52 -10.74
CA GLU A 206 6.52 3.55 -11.13
C GLU A 206 6.76 3.10 -12.57
N GLN A 207 6.82 1.79 -12.79
CA GLN A 207 6.93 1.18 -14.11
C GLN A 207 5.99 -0.03 -14.20
N TYR A 208 5.05 -0.02 -15.14
CA TYR A 208 4.08 -1.11 -15.32
C TYR A 208 3.28 -1.42 -14.04
N ARG A 209 2.80 -0.39 -13.33
CA ARG A 209 2.07 -0.48 -12.04
C ARG A 209 2.88 -1.09 -10.89
N ARG A 210 4.19 -1.11 -10.99
CA ARG A 210 5.11 -1.54 -9.94
C ARG A 210 5.89 -0.34 -9.44
N ARG A 211 5.99 -0.23 -8.13
CA ARG A 211 6.72 0.86 -7.49
C ARG A 211 8.08 0.38 -7.05
N TYR A 212 9.05 1.24 -7.22
CA TYR A 212 10.44 1.03 -6.83
C TYR A 212 10.93 2.25 -6.07
N TYR A 213 11.85 1.99 -5.16
CA TYR A 213 12.63 3.04 -4.53
C TYR A 213 14.00 3.09 -5.20
N LEU A 214 14.50 4.31 -5.41
CA LEU A 214 15.83 4.58 -5.95
C LEU A 214 16.68 5.18 -4.86
N LEU A 215 17.80 4.54 -4.56
CA LEU A 215 18.73 4.94 -3.50
C LEU A 215 20.10 5.19 -4.12
N GLY A 216 20.54 6.45 -4.16
CA GLY A 216 21.86 6.85 -4.63
C GLY A 216 22.98 6.45 -3.66
N ALA A 217 24.23 6.38 -4.12
CA ALA A 217 25.37 5.94 -3.32
C ALA A 217 25.57 6.81 -2.07
N SER A 218 25.62 8.14 -2.22
CA SER A 218 25.79 9.07 -1.11
C SER A 218 24.63 9.02 -0.10
N GLU A 219 23.43 8.74 -0.59
CA GLU A 219 22.24 8.60 0.25
C GLU A 219 22.37 7.33 1.11
N ARG A 220 22.77 6.19 0.51
CA ARG A 220 22.97 4.93 1.25
C ARG A 220 24.02 5.06 2.36
N GLU A 221 25.07 5.84 2.15
CA GLU A 221 26.09 6.12 3.18
C GLU A 221 25.57 6.89 4.40
N MET A 222 24.50 7.69 4.23
CA MET A 222 23.88 8.45 5.33
C MET A 222 22.80 7.67 6.07
N ALA A 223 22.37 6.50 5.56
CA ALA A 223 21.32 5.71 6.18
C ALA A 223 21.74 5.18 7.55
N VAL A 224 20.75 4.96 8.40
CA VAL A 224 20.97 4.43 9.76
C VAL A 224 20.26 3.08 9.91
N PRO A 225 20.66 2.24 10.87
CA PRO A 225 19.91 1.02 11.18
C PRO A 225 18.45 1.32 11.53
N VAL A 226 17.54 0.42 11.14
CA VAL A 226 16.11 0.54 11.53
C VAL A 226 16.00 0.54 13.05
N PRO A 227 15.21 1.44 13.65
CA PRO A 227 15.00 1.47 15.09
C PRO A 227 14.45 0.13 15.62
N GLU A 228 14.96 -0.32 16.75
CA GLU A 228 14.41 -1.49 17.42
C GLU A 228 13.00 -1.24 17.92
N VAL A 229 12.10 -2.18 17.65
CA VAL A 229 10.70 -2.16 18.11
C VAL A 229 10.33 -3.50 18.74
N ASP A 230 9.38 -3.45 19.68
CA ASP A 230 8.92 -4.62 20.40
C ASP A 230 7.84 -5.37 19.60
N THR A 231 6.96 -4.63 18.91
CA THR A 231 5.84 -5.20 18.14
C THR A 231 5.42 -4.33 16.95
N GLY A 232 4.58 -4.90 16.07
CA GLY A 232 3.81 -4.15 15.08
C GLY A 232 2.51 -3.62 15.69
N LEU A 233 2.02 -2.51 15.18
CA LEU A 233 0.74 -1.93 15.54
C LEU A 233 0.02 -1.44 14.29
N VAL A 234 -1.22 -1.87 14.09
CA VAL A 234 -2.12 -1.28 13.09
C VAL A 234 -3.13 -0.40 13.78
N ILE A 235 -3.18 0.86 13.36
CA ILE A 235 -4.20 1.79 13.81
C ILE A 235 -5.25 1.87 12.70
N HIS A 236 -6.42 1.26 12.95
CA HIS A 236 -7.53 1.20 12.01
C HIS A 236 -8.54 2.29 12.31
N ILE A 237 -8.69 3.19 11.35
CA ILE A 237 -9.45 4.44 11.50
C ILE A 237 -10.68 4.38 10.60
N THR A 238 -11.86 4.56 11.20
CA THR A 238 -13.15 4.63 10.50
C THR A 238 -13.90 5.90 10.91
N PRO A 239 -15.03 6.25 10.30
CA PRO A 239 -15.81 7.39 10.73
C PRO A 239 -16.37 7.28 12.16
N ASP A 240 -16.54 6.06 12.70
CA ASP A 240 -17.22 5.84 13.99
C ASP A 240 -16.29 5.34 15.09
N HIS A 241 -15.11 4.75 14.75
CA HIS A 241 -14.15 4.23 15.72
C HIS A 241 -12.70 4.28 15.20
N CYS A 242 -11.76 4.29 16.13
CA CYS A 242 -10.33 4.13 15.89
C CYS A 242 -9.79 3.09 16.86
N ASP A 243 -9.35 1.95 16.33
CA ASP A 243 -8.87 0.83 17.12
C ASP A 243 -7.41 0.53 16.79
N ALA A 244 -6.61 0.23 17.80
CA ALA A 244 -5.22 -0.16 17.64
C ALA A 244 -5.07 -1.68 17.87
N TYR A 245 -4.58 -2.39 16.84
CA TYR A 245 -4.39 -3.83 16.86
C TYR A 245 -2.90 -4.15 16.95
N PRO A 246 -2.44 -4.81 18.03
CA PRO A 246 -1.11 -5.42 18.06
C PRO A 246 -1.01 -6.45 16.93
N VAL A 247 0.12 -6.45 16.21
CA VAL A 247 0.34 -7.32 15.07
C VAL A 247 1.66 -8.04 15.24
N GLU A 248 1.61 -9.37 15.19
CA GLU A 248 2.81 -10.18 15.14
C GLU A 248 3.55 -9.93 13.83
N CYS A 249 4.82 -9.53 13.94
CA CYS A 249 5.70 -9.24 12.83
C CYS A 249 7.13 -9.73 13.12
N GLY A 250 7.21 -10.91 13.77
CA GLY A 250 8.46 -11.58 14.13
C GLY A 250 9.18 -12.22 12.93
N PRO A 251 10.31 -12.93 13.19
CA PRO A 251 11.12 -13.53 12.14
C PRO A 251 10.37 -14.55 11.27
N ASP A 252 9.44 -15.30 11.82
CA ASP A 252 8.60 -16.28 11.10
C ASP A 252 7.63 -15.62 10.12
N ILE A 253 7.06 -14.47 10.48
CA ILE A 253 6.24 -13.66 9.58
C ILE A 253 7.12 -13.01 8.51
N PHE A 254 8.32 -12.58 8.88
CA PHE A 254 9.29 -12.06 7.90
C PHE A 254 9.73 -13.14 6.89
N GLU A 255 9.97 -14.37 7.34
CA GLU A 255 10.24 -15.48 6.42
C GLU A 255 9.08 -15.70 5.45
N SER A 256 7.84 -15.63 5.93
CA SER A 256 6.65 -15.69 5.08
C SER A 256 6.61 -14.56 4.05
N PHE A 257 7.01 -13.34 4.42
CA PHE A 257 7.16 -12.23 3.48
C PHE A 257 8.20 -12.53 2.39
N LEU A 258 9.33 -13.13 2.73
CA LEU A 258 10.37 -13.51 1.74
C LEU A 258 9.86 -14.55 0.73
N PHE A 259 9.04 -15.51 1.14
CA PHE A 259 8.36 -16.42 0.19
C PHE A 259 7.41 -15.67 -0.76
N VAL A 260 6.68 -14.69 -0.24
CA VAL A 260 5.82 -13.82 -1.08
C VAL A 260 6.66 -13.01 -2.06
N GLN A 261 7.83 -12.52 -1.64
CA GLN A 261 8.77 -11.82 -2.51
C GLN A 261 9.25 -12.72 -3.66
N GLU A 262 9.57 -13.98 -3.40
CA GLU A 262 9.96 -14.92 -4.47
C GLU A 262 8.78 -15.22 -5.43
N ALA A 263 7.56 -15.36 -4.91
CA ALA A 263 6.37 -15.48 -5.74
C ALA A 263 6.16 -14.24 -6.63
N ALA A 264 6.38 -13.05 -6.08
CA ALA A 264 6.31 -11.79 -6.83
C ALA A 264 7.42 -11.72 -7.92
N ARG A 265 8.63 -12.18 -7.61
CA ARG A 265 9.74 -12.29 -8.57
C ARG A 265 9.38 -13.21 -9.71
N TRP A 266 8.85 -14.39 -9.40
CA TRP A 266 8.32 -15.30 -10.41
C TRP A 266 7.27 -14.61 -11.28
N GLN A 267 6.21 -14.06 -10.68
CA GLN A 267 5.09 -13.47 -11.41
C GLN A 267 5.52 -12.29 -12.30
N PHE A 268 6.41 -11.45 -11.83
CA PHE A 268 6.72 -10.18 -12.50
C PHE A 268 7.96 -10.23 -13.39
N GLN A 269 8.85 -11.19 -13.21
CA GLN A 269 10.11 -11.31 -13.94
C GLN A 269 10.27 -12.67 -14.61
N THR A 270 10.50 -13.73 -13.83
CA THR A 270 10.94 -15.03 -14.32
C THR A 270 9.94 -15.68 -15.27
N SER A 271 8.64 -15.64 -14.96
CA SER A 271 7.59 -16.24 -15.79
C SER A 271 7.56 -15.74 -17.24
N LYS A 272 8.11 -14.58 -17.51
CA LYS A 272 8.12 -13.96 -18.84
C LYS A 272 9.19 -14.52 -19.78
N THR A 273 10.16 -15.22 -19.24
CA THR A 273 11.33 -15.69 -19.98
C THR A 273 11.50 -17.22 -19.97
N VAL A 274 10.66 -17.93 -19.20
CA VAL A 274 10.82 -19.40 -19.02
C VAL A 274 10.29 -20.23 -20.19
N ILE A 275 9.43 -19.64 -21.03
CA ILE A 275 8.96 -20.32 -22.23
C ILE A 275 9.75 -19.77 -23.41
N GLY A 276 10.54 -20.63 -24.03
CA GLY A 276 11.32 -20.29 -25.22
C GLY A 276 10.45 -20.10 -26.47
N ARG A 277 11.13 -19.86 -27.59
CA ARG A 277 10.45 -19.81 -28.90
C ARG A 277 9.98 -21.20 -29.32
N PRO A 278 8.92 -21.30 -30.17
CA PRO A 278 8.55 -22.58 -30.79
C PRO A 278 9.74 -23.21 -31.52
N LEU A 279 9.84 -24.54 -31.48
CA LEU A 279 10.80 -25.27 -32.27
C LEU A 279 10.44 -25.15 -33.76
N GLU A 280 11.43 -24.81 -34.61
CA GLU A 280 11.24 -24.82 -36.05
C GLU A 280 11.59 -26.21 -36.58
N PRO A 281 10.80 -26.74 -37.56
CA PRO A 281 11.16 -27.97 -38.25
C PRO A 281 12.53 -27.83 -38.92
N ALA A 282 13.32 -28.88 -38.93
CA ALA A 282 14.54 -28.91 -39.72
C ALA A 282 14.21 -28.59 -41.18
N LYS A 283 14.82 -27.56 -41.75
CA LYS A 283 14.72 -27.30 -43.18
C LYS A 283 15.30 -28.54 -43.90
N GLU A 284 14.47 -29.19 -44.69
CA GLU A 284 14.96 -30.24 -45.60
C GLU A 284 16.11 -29.62 -46.40
N ALA A 285 17.27 -30.23 -46.35
CA ALA A 285 18.38 -29.92 -47.26
C ALA A 285 17.89 -30.23 -48.68
N VAL A 286 17.59 -29.16 -49.44
CA VAL A 286 17.31 -29.32 -50.87
C VAL A 286 18.60 -29.85 -51.50
N ALA A 287 18.52 -31.09 -51.94
CA ALA A 287 19.60 -31.81 -52.61
C ALA A 287 19.88 -31.22 -53.98
#